data_19d3eb0bd3cc24dc494fc1155d901a09
#
_entry.id   19d3eb0bd3cc24dc494fc1155d901a09
#
_cell.length_a   1.000
_cell.length_b   1.000
_cell.length_c   1.000
_cell.angle_alpha   90.00
_cell.angle_beta   90.00
_cell.angle_gamma   90.00
#
_symmetry.space_group_name_H-M   'P 1'
#
loop_
_entity.id
_entity.type
_entity.pdbx_description
1 polymer ?
#
loop_
_entity_poly.entity_id
_entity_poly.type
_entity_poly.pdbx_seq_one_letter_code
_entity_poly.pdbx_strand_id
1 'polypeptide(L)'
;TVVWKWMYNNYYGIFNYLGKTLGLIDKNINWLGDERFALGCIILILLTTSVGQPIVLYVSALGNVDQSIVEAAEVDGATDFQCFWKIKWPAIMPTTLYILVITTINSFQCFALIQLLTSGGPNHSTDTIMYYIYYTAFKLYRYGYGNAMGVVLAVIIAILSAVQFKLGNQDN
;
A
#
# COMPACT_ATOMS: atom_id res chain seq x y z
N THR A 1 9.52 0.13 -11.09
CA THR A 1 9.61 1.60 -10.83
C THR A 1 9.96 2.35 -12.11
N VAL A 2 10.98 1.93 -12.89
CA VAL A 2 11.41 2.60 -14.13
C VAL A 2 10.27 2.69 -15.16
N VAL A 3 9.53 1.60 -15.35
CA VAL A 3 8.36 1.56 -16.25
C VAL A 3 7.33 2.64 -15.90
N TRP A 4 7.01 2.81 -14.64
CA TRP A 4 6.09 3.84 -14.18
C TRP A 4 6.61 5.26 -14.47
N LYS A 5 7.91 5.51 -14.25
CA LYS A 5 8.53 6.79 -14.60
C LYS A 5 8.39 7.10 -16.09
N TRP A 6 8.49 6.09 -16.92
CA TRP A 6 8.29 6.21 -18.35
C TRP A 6 6.81 6.45 -18.72
N MET A 7 5.89 5.75 -18.08
CA MET A 7 4.44 5.92 -18.29
C MET A 7 3.94 7.32 -17.90
N TYR A 8 4.50 7.90 -16.82
CA TYR A 8 4.19 9.25 -16.35
C TYR A 8 5.02 10.37 -17.02
N ASN A 9 5.82 10.04 -18.03
CA ASN A 9 6.63 11.04 -18.69
C ASN A 9 5.77 12.14 -19.34
N ASN A 10 6.21 13.42 -19.20
CA ASN A 10 5.47 14.57 -19.69
C ASN A 10 5.32 14.59 -21.22
N TYR A 11 6.33 14.14 -21.97
CA TYR A 11 6.37 14.26 -23.42
C TYR A 11 5.83 13.03 -24.16
N TYR A 12 6.20 11.84 -23.73
CA TYR A 12 5.90 10.56 -24.40
C TYR A 12 5.22 9.54 -23.50
N GLY A 13 4.78 9.97 -22.30
CA GLY A 13 4.11 9.08 -21.37
C GLY A 13 2.72 8.68 -21.85
N ILE A 14 2.39 7.40 -21.63
CA ILE A 14 1.12 6.81 -22.07
C ILE A 14 -0.10 7.49 -21.43
N PHE A 15 0.02 8.00 -20.20
CA PHE A 15 -1.09 8.66 -19.52
C PHE A 15 -1.47 9.99 -20.19
N ASN A 16 -0.49 10.78 -20.66
CA ASN A 16 -0.76 11.98 -21.42
C ASN A 16 -1.31 11.64 -22.82
N TYR A 17 -0.83 10.59 -23.45
CA TYR A 17 -1.35 10.12 -24.73
C TYR A 17 -2.82 9.71 -24.62
N LEU A 18 -3.15 8.83 -23.68
CA LEU A 18 -4.52 8.36 -23.44
C LEU A 18 -5.45 9.51 -23.02
N GLY A 19 -5.00 10.38 -22.13
CA GLY A 19 -5.78 11.53 -21.68
C GLY A 19 -6.16 12.47 -22.82
N LYS A 20 -5.26 12.71 -23.77
CA LYS A 20 -5.53 13.52 -24.99
C LYS A 20 -6.45 12.80 -25.96
N THR A 21 -6.22 11.51 -26.18
CA THR A 21 -7.03 10.72 -27.13
C THR A 21 -8.50 10.60 -26.63
N LEU A 22 -8.69 10.52 -25.31
CA LEU A 22 -10.01 10.47 -24.69
C LEU A 22 -10.64 11.87 -24.49
N GLY A 23 -9.94 12.94 -24.86
CA GLY A 23 -10.43 14.33 -24.68
C GLY A 23 -10.52 14.78 -23.22
N LEU A 24 -9.83 14.11 -22.31
CA LEU A 24 -9.84 14.42 -20.86
C LEU A 24 -8.86 15.54 -20.51
N ILE A 25 -7.81 15.73 -21.31
CA ILE A 25 -6.79 16.76 -21.12
C ILE A 25 -6.44 17.43 -22.44
N ASP A 26 -6.30 18.75 -22.44
CA ASP A 26 -5.90 19.53 -23.62
C ASP A 26 -4.37 19.65 -23.75
N LYS A 27 -3.67 19.69 -22.62
CA LYS A 27 -2.22 19.88 -22.54
C LYS A 27 -1.56 18.74 -21.79
N ASN A 28 -0.27 18.51 -22.06
CA ASN A 28 0.52 17.56 -21.31
C ASN A 28 0.58 17.98 -19.83
N ILE A 29 0.27 17.05 -18.96
CA ILE A 29 0.38 17.20 -17.50
C ILE A 29 1.73 16.63 -17.06
N ASN A 30 2.45 17.39 -16.25
CA ASN A 30 3.66 16.88 -15.59
C ASN A 30 3.29 16.15 -14.30
N TRP A 31 2.81 14.92 -14.43
CA TRP A 31 2.24 14.11 -13.37
C TRP A 31 3.09 14.01 -12.10
N LEU A 32 4.40 13.80 -12.25
CA LEU A 32 5.34 13.66 -11.14
C LEU A 32 6.02 14.96 -10.73
N GLY A 33 5.88 16.01 -11.54
CA GLY A 33 6.47 17.32 -11.28
C GLY A 33 5.48 18.39 -10.83
N ASP A 34 4.19 18.06 -10.69
CA ASP A 34 3.17 18.96 -10.15
C ASP A 34 2.72 18.46 -8.77
N GLU A 35 2.77 19.34 -7.76
CA GLU A 35 2.42 19.02 -6.36
C GLU A 35 1.01 18.42 -6.21
N ARG A 36 0.08 18.81 -7.09
CA ARG A 36 -1.31 18.36 -7.04
C ARG A 36 -1.47 16.90 -7.41
N PHE A 37 -0.62 16.40 -8.32
CA PHE A 37 -0.75 15.07 -8.89
C PHE A 37 0.31 14.09 -8.41
N ALA A 38 1.51 14.57 -8.03
CA ALA A 38 2.65 13.72 -7.73
C ALA A 38 2.34 12.68 -6.63
N LEU A 39 1.72 13.10 -5.52
CA LEU A 39 1.36 12.18 -4.43
C LEU A 39 0.30 11.17 -4.88
N GLY A 40 -0.72 11.60 -5.64
CA GLY A 40 -1.76 10.71 -6.18
C GLY A 40 -1.19 9.66 -7.13
N CYS A 41 -0.24 10.04 -7.98
CA CYS A 41 0.47 9.11 -8.87
C CYS A 41 1.26 8.06 -8.08
N ILE A 42 1.95 8.47 -7.02
CA ILE A 42 2.69 7.55 -6.15
C ILE A 42 1.74 6.58 -5.44
N ILE A 43 0.62 7.06 -4.91
CA ILE A 43 -0.39 6.21 -4.26
C ILE A 43 -0.94 5.18 -5.25
N LEU A 44 -1.23 5.57 -6.48
CA LEU A 44 -1.72 4.67 -7.53
C LEU A 44 -0.68 3.57 -7.84
N ILE A 45 0.60 3.93 -7.94
CA ILE A 45 1.67 2.95 -8.13
C ILE A 45 1.77 2.00 -6.93
N LEU A 46 1.72 2.53 -5.71
CA LEU A 46 1.74 1.72 -4.50
C LEU A 46 0.58 0.73 -4.46
N LEU A 47 -0.63 1.17 -4.74
CA LEU A 47 -1.81 0.30 -4.79
C LEU A 47 -1.63 -0.83 -5.80
N THR A 48 -1.24 -0.51 -7.03
CA THR A 48 -1.08 -1.52 -8.10
C THR A 48 0.03 -2.51 -7.82
N THR A 49 1.11 -2.10 -7.18
CA THR A 49 2.25 -2.98 -6.86
C THR A 49 2.05 -3.79 -5.57
N SER A 50 1.23 -3.29 -4.64
CA SER A 50 1.02 -3.93 -3.33
C SER A 50 -0.14 -4.93 -3.30
N VAL A 51 -1.07 -4.88 -4.26
CA VAL A 51 -2.28 -5.72 -4.27
C VAL A 51 -1.99 -7.20 -4.52
N GLY A 52 -0.95 -7.53 -5.27
CA GLY A 52 -0.66 -8.90 -5.68
C GLY A 52 -0.47 -9.87 -4.52
N GLN A 53 0.33 -9.52 -3.53
CA GLN A 53 0.61 -10.37 -2.38
C GLN A 53 -0.65 -10.63 -1.51
N PRO A 54 -1.43 -9.62 -1.11
CA PRO A 54 -2.70 -9.83 -0.42
C PRO A 54 -3.68 -10.73 -1.16
N ILE A 55 -3.82 -10.58 -2.48
CA ILE A 55 -4.72 -11.43 -3.27
C ILE A 55 -4.33 -12.92 -3.14
N VAL A 56 -3.05 -13.25 -3.32
CA VAL A 56 -2.58 -14.64 -3.20
C VAL A 56 -2.84 -15.20 -1.80
N LEU A 57 -2.59 -14.40 -0.76
CA LEU A 57 -2.84 -14.82 0.62
C LEU A 57 -4.33 -15.06 0.90
N TYR A 58 -5.21 -14.16 0.43
CA TYR A 58 -6.65 -14.34 0.59
C TYR A 58 -7.19 -15.53 -0.20
N VAL A 59 -6.74 -15.74 -1.44
CA VAL A 59 -7.13 -16.90 -2.24
C VAL A 59 -6.72 -18.20 -1.54
N SER A 60 -5.49 -18.25 -1.01
CA SER A 60 -5.01 -19.42 -0.26
C SER A 60 -5.80 -19.62 1.04
N ALA A 61 -6.05 -18.56 1.80
CA ALA A 61 -6.80 -18.65 3.06
C ALA A 61 -8.26 -19.10 2.83
N LEU A 62 -8.92 -18.57 1.81
CA LEU A 62 -10.28 -18.98 1.43
C LEU A 62 -10.35 -20.43 0.95
N GLY A 63 -9.31 -20.89 0.24
CA GLY A 63 -9.22 -22.28 -0.20
C GLY A 63 -9.00 -23.29 0.92
N ASN A 64 -8.53 -22.84 2.10
CA ASN A 64 -8.34 -23.68 3.27
C ASN A 64 -9.57 -23.71 4.21
N VAL A 65 -10.62 -22.95 3.91
CA VAL A 65 -11.87 -23.02 4.68
C VAL A 65 -12.52 -24.38 4.47
N ASP A 66 -12.93 -25.03 5.57
CA ASP A 66 -13.54 -26.35 5.50
C ASP A 66 -14.86 -26.30 4.71
N GLN A 67 -14.86 -26.92 3.56
CA GLN A 67 -15.99 -26.96 2.65
C GLN A 67 -17.20 -27.66 3.25
N SER A 68 -17.00 -28.64 4.15
CA SER A 68 -18.10 -29.35 4.81
C SER A 68 -18.95 -28.43 5.70
N ILE A 69 -18.33 -27.43 6.33
CA ILE A 69 -19.04 -26.42 7.14
C ILE A 69 -19.88 -25.50 6.26
N VAL A 70 -19.37 -25.15 5.08
CA VAL A 70 -20.09 -24.31 4.12
C VAL A 70 -21.29 -25.08 3.55
N GLU A 71 -21.11 -26.35 3.14
CA GLU A 71 -22.16 -27.20 2.61
C GLU A 71 -23.25 -27.47 3.67
N ALA A 72 -22.89 -27.72 4.91
CA ALA A 72 -23.85 -27.87 6.00
C ALA A 72 -24.72 -26.61 6.19
N ALA A 73 -24.10 -25.43 6.16
CA ALA A 73 -24.83 -24.17 6.25
C ALA A 73 -25.77 -23.91 5.06
N GLU A 74 -25.38 -24.33 3.85
CA GLU A 74 -26.23 -24.26 2.65
C GLU A 74 -27.44 -25.17 2.77
N VAL A 75 -27.27 -26.38 3.32
CA VAL A 75 -28.38 -27.30 3.61
C VAL A 75 -29.34 -26.72 4.65
N ASP A 76 -28.81 -25.96 5.62
CA ASP A 76 -29.60 -25.24 6.61
C ASP A 76 -30.27 -23.96 6.05
N GLY A 77 -30.12 -23.69 4.75
CA GLY A 77 -30.75 -22.56 4.05
C GLY A 77 -30.00 -21.24 4.17
N ALA A 78 -28.74 -21.25 4.55
CA ALA A 78 -27.93 -20.04 4.54
C ALA A 78 -27.65 -19.56 3.09
N THR A 79 -27.77 -18.25 2.89
CA THR A 79 -27.39 -17.64 1.60
C THR A 79 -25.87 -17.52 1.49
N ASP A 80 -25.32 -17.41 0.25
CA ASP A 80 -23.89 -17.18 -0.01
C ASP A 80 -23.31 -16.01 0.79
N PHE A 81 -24.08 -14.94 0.92
CA PHE A 81 -23.71 -13.76 1.71
C PHE A 81 -23.58 -14.09 3.21
N GLN A 82 -24.49 -14.90 3.73
CA GLN A 82 -24.44 -15.35 5.14
C GLN A 82 -23.28 -16.31 5.34
N CYS A 83 -23.03 -17.25 4.44
CA CYS A 83 -21.87 -18.14 4.46
C CYS A 83 -20.56 -17.34 4.43
N PHE A 84 -20.47 -16.31 3.57
CA PHE A 84 -19.28 -15.47 3.53
C PHE A 84 -19.03 -14.76 4.87
N TRP A 85 -19.99 -14.01 5.40
CA TRP A 85 -19.77 -13.18 6.58
C TRP A 85 -19.73 -13.95 7.90
N LYS A 86 -20.44 -15.10 8.02
CA LYS A 86 -20.53 -15.86 9.26
C LYS A 86 -19.54 -17.01 9.35
N ILE A 87 -19.06 -17.53 8.21
CA ILE A 87 -18.17 -18.70 8.17
C ILE A 87 -16.82 -18.34 7.57
N LYS A 88 -16.83 -17.89 6.30
CA LYS A 88 -15.57 -17.65 5.57
C LYS A 88 -14.78 -16.47 6.13
N TRP A 89 -15.44 -15.35 6.41
CA TRP A 89 -14.77 -14.15 6.92
C TRP A 89 -14.08 -14.37 8.28
N PRO A 90 -14.75 -14.94 9.31
CA PRO A 90 -14.08 -15.25 10.57
C PRO A 90 -12.92 -16.25 10.40
N ALA A 91 -13.08 -17.25 9.53
CA ALA A 91 -12.03 -18.25 9.28
C ALA A 91 -10.75 -17.63 8.68
N ILE A 92 -10.87 -16.57 7.84
CA ILE A 92 -9.72 -15.89 7.25
C ILE A 92 -9.22 -14.68 8.06
N MET A 93 -9.83 -14.37 9.20
CA MET A 93 -9.47 -13.23 10.04
C MET A 93 -7.97 -13.21 10.44
N PRO A 94 -7.34 -14.34 10.83
CA PRO A 94 -5.91 -14.35 11.12
C PRO A 94 -5.06 -13.92 9.93
N THR A 95 -5.43 -14.32 8.72
CA THR A 95 -4.75 -13.92 7.48
C THR A 95 -4.97 -12.42 7.21
N THR A 96 -6.17 -11.91 7.45
CA THR A 96 -6.49 -10.48 7.33
C THR A 96 -5.63 -9.63 8.26
N LEU A 97 -5.47 -10.05 9.52
CA LEU A 97 -4.59 -9.39 10.49
C LEU A 97 -3.13 -9.39 10.03
N TYR A 98 -2.64 -10.52 9.57
CA TYR A 98 -1.29 -10.61 9.03
C TYR A 98 -1.08 -9.63 7.87
N ILE A 99 -2.00 -9.60 6.90
CA ILE A 99 -1.95 -8.68 5.75
C ILE A 99 -1.97 -7.23 6.23
N LEU A 100 -2.83 -6.88 7.17
CA LEU A 100 -2.97 -5.53 7.71
C LEU A 100 -1.68 -5.06 8.38
N VAL A 101 -1.06 -5.89 9.22
CA VAL A 101 0.21 -5.56 9.88
C VAL A 101 1.33 -5.38 8.86
N ILE A 102 1.51 -6.33 7.95
CA ILE A 102 2.56 -6.24 6.93
C ILE A 102 2.37 -5.04 6.00
N THR A 103 1.14 -4.75 5.60
CA THR A 103 0.84 -3.58 4.74
C THR A 103 1.13 -2.27 5.48
N THR A 104 0.81 -2.21 6.78
CA THR A 104 1.15 -1.05 7.62
C THR A 104 2.66 -0.85 7.68
N ILE A 105 3.44 -1.88 7.98
CA ILE A 105 4.90 -1.83 8.03
C ILE A 105 5.47 -1.35 6.68
N ASN A 106 5.04 -1.95 5.58
CA ASN A 106 5.50 -1.61 4.22
C ASN A 106 5.17 -0.16 3.83
N SER A 107 4.00 0.36 4.25
CA SER A 107 3.59 1.74 3.99
C SER A 107 4.53 2.76 4.65
N PHE A 108 4.93 2.51 5.90
CA PHE A 108 5.89 3.38 6.60
C PHE A 108 7.31 3.26 6.05
N GLN A 109 7.67 2.13 5.46
CA GLN A 109 8.99 1.87 4.87
C GLN A 109 9.09 2.27 3.38
N CYS A 110 8.10 2.96 2.84
CA CYS A 110 8.12 3.40 1.44
C CYS A 110 9.24 4.43 1.19
N PHE A 111 10.36 3.94 0.67
CA PHE A 111 11.56 4.73 0.35
C PHE A 111 11.91 4.68 -1.14
N ALA A 112 12.11 3.46 -1.67
CA ALA A 112 12.68 3.27 -3.01
C ALA A 112 11.83 3.92 -4.12
N LEU A 113 10.51 3.88 -3.98
CA LEU A 113 9.58 4.46 -4.93
C LEU A 113 9.73 5.99 -4.95
N ILE A 114 9.76 6.63 -3.80
CA ILE A 114 9.94 8.08 -3.66
C ILE A 114 11.30 8.51 -4.22
N GLN A 115 12.37 7.82 -3.81
CA GLN A 115 13.73 8.13 -4.25
C GLN A 115 13.89 8.06 -5.78
N LEU A 116 13.28 7.07 -6.44
CA LEU A 116 13.45 6.83 -7.86
C LEU A 116 12.51 7.66 -8.74
N LEU A 117 11.33 8.00 -8.27
CA LEU A 117 10.33 8.72 -9.07
C LEU A 117 10.43 10.24 -8.91
N THR A 118 10.42 10.74 -7.68
CA THR A 118 10.29 12.16 -7.38
C THR A 118 11.43 12.73 -6.56
N SER A 119 12.23 11.88 -5.90
CA SER A 119 13.26 12.32 -4.95
C SER A 119 12.70 13.31 -3.90
N GLY A 120 11.46 13.04 -3.41
CA GLY A 120 10.75 13.88 -2.46
C GLY A 120 10.00 15.08 -3.06
N GLY A 121 10.26 15.42 -4.34
CA GLY A 121 9.66 16.58 -5.00
C GLY A 121 8.25 16.36 -5.55
N PRO A 122 7.66 17.42 -6.13
CA PRO A 122 8.08 18.81 -6.01
C PRO A 122 7.84 19.39 -4.59
N ASN A 123 8.65 20.33 -4.16
CA ASN A 123 8.51 21.06 -2.88
C ASN A 123 8.22 20.17 -1.65
N HIS A 124 8.90 19.03 -1.53
CA HIS A 124 8.69 18.05 -0.45
C HIS A 124 7.28 17.44 -0.37
N SER A 125 6.46 17.58 -1.41
CA SER A 125 5.07 17.10 -1.44
C SER A 125 4.94 15.58 -1.41
N THR A 126 6.00 14.86 -1.74
CA THR A 126 6.04 13.40 -1.74
C THR A 126 6.99 12.81 -0.71
N ASP A 127 7.49 13.62 0.23
CA ASP A 127 8.37 13.14 1.28
C ASP A 127 7.62 12.15 2.18
N THR A 128 8.17 10.95 2.30
CA THR A 128 7.80 10.01 3.35
C THR A 128 8.76 10.10 4.51
N ILE A 129 8.35 9.63 5.69
CA ILE A 129 9.23 9.62 6.87
C ILE A 129 10.54 8.87 6.56
N MET A 130 10.45 7.72 5.87
CA MET A 130 11.63 6.93 5.52
C MET A 130 12.55 7.65 4.53
N TYR A 131 11.97 8.36 3.55
CA TYR A 131 12.75 9.19 2.63
C TYR A 131 13.43 10.36 3.37
N TYR A 132 12.73 11.02 4.28
CA TYR A 132 13.28 12.12 5.05
C TYR A 132 14.42 11.68 6.00
N ILE A 133 14.32 10.49 6.61
CA ILE A 133 15.41 9.86 7.38
C ILE A 133 16.64 9.67 6.50
N TYR A 134 16.46 9.09 5.32
CA TYR A 134 17.54 8.90 4.35
C TYR A 134 18.16 10.23 3.93
N TYR A 135 17.35 11.20 3.56
CA TYR A 135 17.82 12.53 3.15
C TYR A 135 18.65 13.21 4.25
N THR A 136 18.15 13.18 5.48
CA THR A 136 18.85 13.75 6.64
C THR A 136 20.16 13.05 6.95
N ALA A 137 20.17 11.72 6.93
CA ALA A 137 21.37 10.96 7.22
C ALA A 137 22.43 11.08 6.12
N PHE A 138 22.04 10.83 4.85
CA PHE A 138 22.99 10.64 3.76
C PHE A 138 23.18 11.86 2.84
N LYS A 139 22.22 12.79 2.79
CA LYS A 139 22.36 14.02 2.01
C LYS A 139 22.83 15.18 2.86
N LEU A 140 22.34 15.28 4.10
CA LEU A 140 22.77 16.33 5.04
C LEU A 140 23.90 15.87 5.97
N TYR A 141 24.35 14.60 5.89
CA TYR A 141 25.41 14.02 6.71
C TYR A 141 25.15 14.10 8.23
N ARG A 142 23.86 14.20 8.63
CA ARG A 142 23.43 14.24 10.04
C ARG A 142 23.07 12.84 10.53
N TYR A 143 24.03 11.93 10.58
CA TYR A 143 23.81 10.51 10.91
C TYR A 143 23.16 10.30 12.27
N GLY A 144 23.58 11.02 13.30
CA GLY A 144 23.00 10.90 14.65
C GLY A 144 21.51 11.25 14.67
N TYR A 145 21.13 12.34 14.00
CA TYR A 145 19.72 12.76 13.92
C TYR A 145 18.90 11.80 13.03
N GLY A 146 19.45 11.35 11.91
CA GLY A 146 18.81 10.35 11.05
C GLY A 146 18.55 9.04 11.80
N ASN A 147 19.53 8.55 12.57
CA ASN A 147 19.38 7.35 13.39
C ASN A 147 18.33 7.53 14.49
N ALA A 148 18.28 8.68 15.16
CA ALA A 148 17.25 8.96 16.16
C ALA A 148 15.83 8.92 15.55
N MET A 149 15.64 9.53 14.38
CA MET A 149 14.35 9.44 13.65
C MET A 149 14.00 7.99 13.26
N GLY A 150 15.00 7.20 12.85
CA GLY A 150 14.81 5.79 12.53
C GLY A 150 14.33 4.97 13.74
N VAL A 151 14.91 5.21 14.92
CA VAL A 151 14.46 4.56 16.17
C VAL A 151 13.03 4.99 16.53
N VAL A 152 12.71 6.27 16.43
CA VAL A 152 11.33 6.76 16.68
C VAL A 152 10.35 6.10 15.73
N LEU A 153 10.67 6.02 14.44
CA LEU A 153 9.84 5.35 13.45
C LEU A 153 9.63 3.87 13.78
N ALA A 154 10.70 3.16 14.17
CA ALA A 154 10.62 1.75 14.57
C ALA A 154 9.67 1.55 15.77
N VAL A 155 9.75 2.42 16.77
CA VAL A 155 8.87 2.40 17.95
C VAL A 155 7.41 2.64 17.54
N ILE A 156 7.15 3.62 16.66
CA ILE A 156 5.79 3.92 16.17
C ILE A 156 5.21 2.68 15.44
N ILE A 157 5.98 2.09 14.54
CA ILE A 157 5.55 0.90 13.79
C ILE A 157 5.29 -0.27 14.77
N ALA A 158 6.17 -0.50 15.75
CA ALA A 158 6.01 -1.56 16.73
C ALA A 158 4.73 -1.38 17.56
N ILE A 159 4.44 -0.16 18.02
CA ILE A 159 3.21 0.15 18.78
C ILE A 159 1.98 -0.09 17.90
N LEU A 160 1.96 0.44 16.68
CA LEU A 160 0.83 0.26 15.76
C LEU A 160 0.58 -1.22 15.46
N SER A 161 1.64 -1.99 15.16
CA SER A 161 1.54 -3.42 14.91
C SER A 161 1.04 -4.20 16.11
N ALA A 162 1.51 -3.86 17.32
CA ALA A 162 1.04 -4.48 18.57
C ALA A 162 -0.45 -4.18 18.84
N VAL A 163 -0.89 -2.94 18.59
CA VAL A 163 -2.30 -2.55 18.72
C VAL A 163 -3.17 -3.31 17.71
N GLN A 164 -2.76 -3.37 16.46
CA GLN A 164 -3.48 -4.11 15.41
C GLN A 164 -3.62 -5.59 15.77
N PHE A 165 -2.53 -6.21 16.24
CA PHE A 165 -2.55 -7.61 16.66
C PHE A 165 -3.45 -7.85 17.86
N LYS A 166 -3.41 -6.96 18.87
CA LYS A 166 -4.26 -7.05 20.05
C LYS A 166 -5.75 -6.90 19.74
N LEU A 167 -6.10 -5.92 18.89
CA LEU A 167 -7.51 -5.71 18.50
C LEU A 167 -8.06 -6.90 17.70
N GLY A 168 -7.29 -7.41 16.76
CA GLY A 168 -7.76 -8.52 15.97
C GLY A 168 -7.79 -9.88 16.68
N ASN A 169 -7.08 -10.03 17.80
CA ASN A 169 -7.14 -11.25 18.61
C ASN A 169 -8.26 -11.21 19.66
N GLN A 170 -8.97 -10.10 19.80
CA GLN A 170 -10.12 -9.98 20.72
C GLN A 170 -11.44 -10.46 20.10
N ASP A 171 -11.49 -10.59 18.77
CA ASP A 171 -12.69 -10.99 18.03
C ASP A 171 -12.74 -12.52 17.74
N ASN A 172 -11.76 -13.28 18.25
CA ASN A 172 -11.70 -14.73 18.25
C ASN A 172 -11.88 -15.31 19.65
#